data_897a8bb6549709f30b5abdf11db3c505
#
_entry.id   897a8bb6549709f30b5abdf11db3c505
#
_cell.length_a   1.000
_cell.length_b   1.000
_cell.length_c   1.000
_cell.angle_alpha   90.00
_cell.angle_beta   90.00
_cell.angle_gamma   90.00
#
_symmetry.space_group_name_H-M   'P 1'
#
loop_
_entity.id
_entity.type
_entity.pdbx_description
1 polymer ?
#
loop_
_entity_poly.entity_id
_entity_poly.type
_entity_poly.pdbx_seq_one_letter_code
_entity_poly.pdbx_strand_id
1 'polypeptide(L)'
;MANIFTAGPARALFFYGQQLIGIGKTLSDTAFNASITGEEVRGGPGNLLYGKYFHDSSLNVNITDAMFNLQYVAASLGVDVEQGGLSLYESPKAGETVAAGGKITLTETAVAFDGAILAWYKKPADDDWTVATVSENAITISGANTGDHYCVKYFYQNLNAKSITIKAQYVPKTLHLVLINDLYSGDVANVAASSSKYGRLITDIPQFQLSGEQDLSWSATSAATVSLNGSALAVDDGASCDEDPIYGTMTQEVFGAKWQDDVKAIAVANSDFTIGTTPVPLQVYAVFGGGVASRLMDNSNFNFAVESGTTADVDNKGVVTKKTGTGKTVISVTLKNASGEATNKIGYANVNATA
;
A
#
# COMPACT_ATOMS: atom_id res chain seq x y z
N MET A 1 18.88 -23.90 2.66
CA MET A 1 18.01 -22.69 2.57
C MET A 1 16.86 -22.95 3.51
N ALA A 2 16.48 -21.98 4.33
CA ALA A 2 15.28 -22.11 5.14
C ALA A 2 14.05 -22.13 4.20
N ASN A 3 13.08 -22.99 4.46
CA ASN A 3 11.81 -22.97 3.75
C ASN A 3 11.05 -21.71 4.18
N ILE A 4 10.85 -20.77 3.24
CA ILE A 4 10.16 -19.50 3.47
C ILE A 4 8.82 -19.57 2.76
N PHE A 5 7.76 -19.19 3.44
CA PHE A 5 6.41 -19.16 2.89
C PHE A 5 5.61 -17.96 3.40
N THR A 6 4.58 -17.57 2.66
CA THR A 6 3.59 -16.58 3.06
C THR A 6 2.34 -17.28 3.57
N ALA A 7 1.69 -16.72 4.58
CA ALA A 7 0.43 -17.26 5.08
C ALA A 7 -0.50 -16.11 5.51
N GLY A 8 -1.79 -16.28 5.25
CA GLY A 8 -2.81 -15.28 5.52
C GLY A 8 -2.90 -14.17 4.46
N PRO A 9 -3.94 -13.33 4.54
CA PRO A 9 -4.09 -12.19 3.65
C PRO A 9 -3.05 -11.11 3.94
N ALA A 10 -2.76 -10.28 2.94
CA ALA A 10 -1.92 -9.09 3.12
C ALA A 10 -2.59 -8.07 4.04
N ARG A 11 -1.81 -7.18 4.63
CA ARG A 11 -2.28 -5.89 5.13
C ARG A 11 -2.13 -4.88 4.01
N ALA A 12 -3.16 -4.07 3.77
CA ALA A 12 -3.13 -3.05 2.74
C ALA A 12 -3.08 -1.65 3.34
N LEU A 13 -2.25 -0.79 2.77
CA LEU A 13 -2.22 0.64 3.05
C LEU A 13 -2.63 1.38 1.79
N PHE A 14 -3.61 2.26 1.89
CA PHE A 14 -4.12 3.05 0.78
C PHE A 14 -3.82 4.52 1.00
N PHE A 15 -3.13 5.12 0.04
CA PHE A 15 -2.80 6.54 0.07
C PHE A 15 -3.46 7.26 -1.12
N TYR A 16 -3.95 8.47 -0.87
CA TYR A 16 -4.35 9.41 -1.92
C TYR A 16 -3.45 10.65 -1.81
N GLY A 17 -2.58 10.83 -2.78
CA GLY A 17 -1.44 11.72 -2.64
C GLY A 17 -0.56 11.32 -1.45
N GLN A 18 -0.34 12.24 -0.51
CA GLN A 18 0.43 11.98 0.72
C GLN A 18 -0.43 11.55 1.91
N GLN A 19 -1.73 11.48 1.74
CA GLN A 19 -2.66 11.17 2.83
C GLN A 19 -2.98 9.67 2.88
N LEU A 20 -2.75 9.05 4.04
CA LEU A 20 -3.21 7.69 4.31
C LEU A 20 -4.73 7.71 4.51
N ILE A 21 -5.49 7.15 3.56
CA ILE A 21 -6.95 7.14 3.58
C ILE A 21 -7.54 5.87 4.19
N GLY A 22 -6.76 4.79 4.25
CA GLY A 22 -7.24 3.55 4.82
C GLY A 22 -6.14 2.55 5.12
N ILE A 23 -6.41 1.70 6.11
CA ILE A 23 -5.56 0.56 6.49
C ILE A 23 -6.44 -0.68 6.55
N GLY A 24 -6.28 -1.58 5.58
CA GLY A 24 -6.92 -2.88 5.59
C GLY A 24 -6.17 -3.85 6.49
N LYS A 25 -6.64 -4.00 7.74
CA LYS A 25 -6.09 -4.96 8.72
C LYS A 25 -6.93 -6.23 8.81
N THR A 26 -8.15 -6.18 8.33
CA THR A 26 -9.18 -7.21 8.44
C THR A 26 -9.49 -7.83 7.08
N LEU A 27 -8.49 -7.83 6.18
CA LEU A 27 -8.63 -8.43 4.87
C LEU A 27 -8.90 -9.92 5.00
N SER A 28 -9.91 -10.40 4.29
CA SER A 28 -10.23 -11.83 4.18
C SER A 28 -9.54 -12.47 3.00
N ASP A 29 -9.29 -11.68 1.94
CA ASP A 29 -8.61 -12.14 0.74
C ASP A 29 -7.79 -11.02 0.11
N THR A 30 -6.66 -11.40 -0.52
CA THR A 30 -5.81 -10.50 -1.30
C THR A 30 -5.18 -11.31 -2.42
N ALA A 31 -5.54 -11.00 -3.66
CA ALA A 31 -4.99 -11.62 -4.84
C ALA A 31 -4.19 -10.62 -5.68
N PHE A 32 -3.01 -11.04 -6.10
CA PHE A 32 -2.11 -10.31 -6.98
C PHE A 32 -1.96 -11.11 -8.27
N ASN A 33 -2.34 -10.54 -9.40
CA ASN A 33 -2.33 -11.21 -10.69
C ASN A 33 -1.60 -10.37 -11.74
N ALA A 34 -0.38 -10.80 -12.09
CA ALA A 34 0.39 -10.25 -13.21
C ALA A 34 0.18 -11.14 -14.44
N SER A 35 -0.15 -10.56 -15.56
CA SER A 35 -0.36 -11.27 -16.82
C SER A 35 0.27 -10.52 -17.99
N ILE A 36 0.66 -11.28 -19.02
CA ILE A 36 1.16 -10.77 -20.30
C ILE A 36 0.67 -11.68 -21.41
N THR A 37 0.24 -11.10 -22.51
CA THR A 37 -0.17 -11.85 -23.69
C THR A 37 1.04 -12.18 -24.56
N GLY A 38 1.16 -13.43 -24.98
CA GLY A 38 2.23 -13.87 -25.87
C GLY A 38 1.68 -14.42 -27.17
N GLU A 39 2.18 -13.96 -28.31
CA GLU A 39 1.84 -14.44 -29.63
C GLU A 39 3.01 -15.17 -30.27
N GLU A 40 2.69 -16.21 -31.04
CA GLU A 40 3.67 -17.06 -31.71
C GLU A 40 3.80 -16.69 -33.17
N VAL A 41 5.02 -16.48 -33.63
CA VAL A 41 5.34 -16.27 -35.05
C VAL A 41 5.65 -17.64 -35.64
N ARG A 42 4.72 -18.11 -36.48
CA ARG A 42 4.82 -19.43 -37.15
C ARG A 42 4.80 -19.26 -38.67
N GLY A 43 5.43 -20.18 -39.40
CA GLY A 43 5.40 -20.15 -40.87
C GLY A 43 6.18 -21.28 -41.54
N GLY A 44 6.23 -21.26 -42.86
CA GLY A 44 6.95 -22.24 -43.70
C GLY A 44 6.32 -23.64 -43.75
N PRO A 45 6.93 -24.59 -44.50
CA PRO A 45 6.48 -25.95 -44.53
C PRO A 45 6.53 -26.60 -43.13
N GLY A 46 5.38 -27.11 -42.66
CA GLY A 46 5.26 -27.70 -41.32
C GLY A 46 4.88 -26.70 -40.23
N ASN A 47 4.59 -25.42 -40.56
CA ASN A 47 4.14 -24.37 -39.64
C ASN A 47 5.05 -24.25 -38.39
N LEU A 48 6.34 -24.16 -38.62
CA LEU A 48 7.37 -24.15 -37.56
C LEU A 48 7.27 -22.85 -36.73
N LEU A 49 7.56 -22.96 -35.43
CA LEU A 49 7.64 -21.81 -34.52
C LEU A 49 9.00 -21.12 -34.71
N TYR A 50 8.96 -19.84 -35.16
CA TYR A 50 10.16 -19.02 -35.38
C TYR A 50 10.44 -18.07 -34.23
N GLY A 51 9.43 -17.70 -33.45
CA GLY A 51 9.59 -16.80 -32.32
C GLY A 51 8.30 -16.61 -31.54
N LYS A 52 8.43 -15.94 -30.39
CA LYS A 52 7.31 -15.42 -29.60
C LYS A 52 7.57 -13.95 -29.31
N TYR A 53 6.52 -13.14 -29.34
CA TYR A 53 6.57 -11.79 -28.83
C TYR A 53 5.48 -11.60 -27.80
N PHE A 54 5.72 -10.70 -26.84
CA PHE A 54 4.84 -10.45 -25.71
C PHE A 54 4.33 -9.01 -25.77
N HIS A 55 3.05 -8.83 -25.46
CA HIS A 55 2.36 -7.54 -25.44
C HIS A 55 1.25 -7.55 -24.40
N ASP A 56 0.59 -6.40 -24.17
CA ASP A 56 -0.56 -6.25 -23.27
C ASP A 56 -0.31 -6.80 -21.85
N SER A 57 0.77 -6.32 -21.24
CA SER A 57 1.02 -6.63 -19.83
C SER A 57 0.00 -5.93 -18.92
N SER A 58 -0.40 -6.59 -17.86
CA SER A 58 -1.28 -6.02 -16.85
C SER A 58 -0.96 -6.56 -15.45
N LEU A 59 -1.24 -5.74 -14.46
CA LEU A 59 -1.15 -6.10 -13.05
C LEU A 59 -2.46 -5.75 -12.36
N ASN A 60 -3.21 -6.76 -11.94
CA ASN A 60 -4.47 -6.60 -11.25
C ASN A 60 -4.34 -7.02 -9.80
N VAL A 61 -4.99 -6.27 -8.90
CA VAL A 61 -5.04 -6.60 -7.48
C VAL A 61 -6.50 -6.60 -7.03
N ASN A 62 -6.90 -7.67 -6.37
CA ASN A 62 -8.22 -7.82 -5.78
C ASN A 62 -8.05 -7.92 -4.27
N ILE A 63 -8.79 -7.09 -3.55
CA ILE A 63 -8.73 -7.01 -2.10
C ILE A 63 -10.16 -7.09 -1.56
N THR A 64 -10.39 -7.98 -0.59
CA THR A 64 -11.67 -8.07 0.12
C THR A 64 -11.43 -7.82 1.61
N ASP A 65 -12.12 -6.83 2.15
CA ASP A 65 -12.11 -6.53 3.59
C ASP A 65 -13.38 -7.05 4.25
N ALA A 66 -13.23 -7.75 5.37
CA ALA A 66 -14.34 -8.24 6.18
C ALA A 66 -15.07 -7.11 6.95
N MET A 67 -14.47 -5.92 7.02
CA MET A 67 -15.03 -4.77 7.72
C MET A 67 -15.48 -3.69 6.75
N PHE A 68 -16.67 -3.17 6.97
CA PHE A 68 -17.18 -2.05 6.20
C PHE A 68 -16.39 -0.77 6.48
N ASN A 69 -15.97 -0.10 5.40
CA ASN A 69 -15.31 1.20 5.47
C ASN A 69 -15.89 2.14 4.39
N LEU A 70 -16.55 3.22 4.83
CA LEU A 70 -17.16 4.20 3.94
C LEU A 70 -16.13 4.91 3.04
N GLN A 71 -14.87 5.04 3.50
CA GLN A 71 -13.80 5.66 2.70
C GLN A 71 -13.42 4.79 1.50
N TYR A 72 -13.49 3.46 1.61
CA TYR A 72 -13.24 2.56 0.49
C TYR A 72 -14.32 2.70 -0.58
N VAL A 73 -15.57 2.75 -0.14
CA VAL A 73 -16.71 3.00 -1.05
C VAL A 73 -16.58 4.36 -1.74
N ALA A 74 -16.23 5.40 -0.98
CA ALA A 74 -16.01 6.74 -1.52
C ALA A 74 -14.89 6.78 -2.56
N ALA A 75 -13.75 6.10 -2.30
CA ALA A 75 -12.63 6.01 -3.23
C ALA A 75 -13.02 5.31 -4.53
N SER A 76 -13.77 4.19 -4.44
CA SER A 76 -14.26 3.44 -5.62
C SER A 76 -15.24 4.26 -6.46
N LEU A 77 -16.03 5.15 -5.81
CA LEU A 77 -16.96 6.06 -6.49
C LEU A 77 -16.32 7.42 -6.84
N GLY A 78 -15.02 7.61 -6.58
CA GLY A 78 -14.31 8.85 -6.91
C GLY A 78 -14.78 10.09 -6.16
N VAL A 79 -15.39 9.90 -4.98
CA VAL A 79 -15.95 11.00 -4.16
C VAL A 79 -15.22 11.10 -2.83
N ASP A 80 -15.47 12.17 -2.09
CA ASP A 80 -14.98 12.35 -0.73
C ASP A 80 -16.08 12.03 0.28
N VAL A 81 -15.66 11.63 1.48
CA VAL A 81 -16.56 11.46 2.61
C VAL A 81 -16.78 12.84 3.23
N GLU A 82 -18.03 13.27 3.28
CA GLU A 82 -18.45 14.55 3.85
C GLU A 82 -18.92 14.37 5.29
N GLN A 83 -18.68 15.38 6.12
CA GLN A 83 -19.20 15.43 7.47
C GLN A 83 -20.63 15.94 7.45
N GLY A 84 -21.52 15.21 8.11
CA GLY A 84 -22.95 15.46 8.10
C GLY A 84 -23.68 14.58 7.09
N GLY A 85 -24.98 14.41 7.29
CA GLY A 85 -25.81 13.60 6.41
C GLY A 85 -27.25 13.53 6.90
N LEU A 86 -28.11 13.04 6.01
CA LEU A 86 -29.50 12.77 6.34
C LEU A 86 -29.58 11.57 7.27
N SER A 87 -30.23 11.71 8.41
CA SER A 87 -30.49 10.65 9.37
C SER A 87 -31.99 10.51 9.63
N LEU A 88 -32.41 9.30 9.96
CA LEU A 88 -33.76 9.00 10.36
C LEU A 88 -33.87 9.01 11.88
N TYR A 89 -34.74 9.87 12.41
CA TYR A 89 -35.13 9.77 13.82
C TYR A 89 -36.22 8.73 13.97
N GLU A 90 -36.08 7.86 14.94
CA GLU A 90 -37.08 6.89 15.37
C GLU A 90 -37.30 7.05 16.86
N SER A 91 -38.53 7.37 17.26
CA SER A 91 -38.88 7.47 18.67
C SER A 91 -38.68 6.14 19.42
N PRO A 92 -38.53 6.21 20.76
CA PRO A 92 -38.56 4.99 21.61
C PRO A 92 -39.82 4.15 21.35
N LYS A 93 -39.75 2.86 21.65
CA LYS A 93 -40.89 1.93 21.47
C LYS A 93 -42.15 2.36 22.27
N ALA A 94 -41.96 3.07 23.39
CA ALA A 94 -43.08 3.61 24.17
C ALA A 94 -43.77 4.78 23.49
N GLY A 95 -43.16 5.37 22.45
CA GLY A 95 -43.67 6.57 21.74
C GLY A 95 -43.31 7.88 22.44
N GLU A 96 -43.53 8.97 21.71
CA GLU A 96 -43.42 10.35 22.23
C GLU A 96 -44.74 10.76 22.84
N THR A 97 -44.69 11.58 23.89
CA THR A 97 -45.89 12.01 24.60
C THR A 97 -46.52 13.23 23.91
N VAL A 98 -47.82 13.17 23.69
CA VAL A 98 -48.61 14.25 23.14
C VAL A 98 -48.78 15.35 24.19
N ALA A 99 -48.44 16.58 23.82
CA ALA A 99 -48.68 17.80 24.60
C ALA A 99 -50.08 18.40 24.34
N ALA A 100 -50.40 19.52 25.02
CA ALA A 100 -51.65 20.22 24.82
C ALA A 100 -51.86 20.60 23.35
N GLY A 101 -53.12 20.45 22.89
CA GLY A 101 -53.47 20.70 21.48
C GLY A 101 -53.10 19.61 20.48
N GLY A 102 -52.83 18.39 20.95
CA GLY A 102 -52.48 17.24 20.08
C GLY A 102 -51.08 17.34 19.47
N LYS A 103 -50.19 18.16 20.05
CA LYS A 103 -48.85 18.44 19.49
C LYS A 103 -47.78 17.48 20.04
N ILE A 104 -46.87 17.05 19.17
CA ILE A 104 -45.60 16.42 19.54
C ILE A 104 -44.49 17.30 19.00
N THR A 105 -43.66 17.83 19.92
CA THR A 105 -42.46 18.60 19.55
C THR A 105 -41.35 17.62 19.19
N LEU A 106 -40.72 17.80 18.04
CA LEU A 106 -39.66 16.95 17.56
C LEU A 106 -38.33 17.26 18.29
N THR A 107 -37.59 16.24 18.63
CA THR A 107 -36.32 16.36 19.36
C THR A 107 -35.24 17.00 18.48
N GLU A 108 -35.17 16.60 17.21
CA GLU A 108 -34.24 17.12 16.22
C GLU A 108 -34.99 17.99 15.22
N THR A 109 -34.30 18.91 14.56
CA THR A 109 -34.92 19.77 13.54
C THR A 109 -35.18 18.94 12.28
N ALA A 110 -36.46 18.72 11.98
CA ALA A 110 -36.88 17.98 10.79
C ALA A 110 -36.48 18.73 9.51
N VAL A 111 -36.04 17.98 8.51
CA VAL A 111 -35.66 18.48 7.18
C VAL A 111 -36.59 17.97 6.11
N ALA A 112 -36.60 18.64 4.95
CA ALA A 112 -37.43 18.23 3.83
C ALA A 112 -37.05 16.86 3.31
N PHE A 113 -38.05 16.05 3.09
CA PHE A 113 -37.97 14.77 2.36
C PHE A 113 -38.95 14.85 1.21
N ASP A 114 -38.46 14.59 -0.01
CA ASP A 114 -39.27 14.71 -1.24
C ASP A 114 -40.04 16.06 -1.38
N GLY A 115 -39.34 17.13 -1.04
CA GLY A 115 -39.86 18.50 -1.20
C GLY A 115 -40.77 19.01 -0.07
N ALA A 116 -41.06 18.19 0.93
CA ALA A 116 -41.86 18.61 2.10
C ALA A 116 -41.23 18.18 3.43
N ILE A 117 -41.42 18.93 4.49
CA ILE A 117 -41.01 18.55 5.84
C ILE A 117 -42.12 17.69 6.45
N LEU A 118 -41.86 16.38 6.46
CA LEU A 118 -42.82 15.37 6.86
C LEU A 118 -42.36 14.58 8.07
N ALA A 119 -43.30 14.10 8.86
CA ALA A 119 -43.09 13.07 9.86
C ALA A 119 -44.17 11.99 9.75
N TRP A 120 -43.84 10.81 10.10
CA TRP A 120 -44.76 9.68 10.14
C TRP A 120 -45.01 9.31 11.61
N TYR A 121 -46.27 9.08 11.94
CA TYR A 121 -46.65 8.73 13.30
C TYR A 121 -47.66 7.59 13.31
N LYS A 122 -47.65 6.80 14.41
CA LYS A 122 -48.62 5.75 14.71
C LYS A 122 -48.74 5.54 16.22
N LYS A 123 -49.85 4.97 16.69
CA LYS A 123 -49.90 4.46 18.08
C LYS A 123 -48.97 3.24 18.23
N PRO A 124 -48.39 3.01 19.40
CA PRO A 124 -47.48 1.88 19.59
C PRO A 124 -48.05 0.50 19.23
N ALA A 125 -49.38 0.34 19.33
CA ALA A 125 -50.08 -0.90 18.99
C ALA A 125 -50.55 -1.01 17.54
N ASP A 126 -50.50 0.07 16.77
CA ASP A 126 -50.97 0.11 15.39
C ASP A 126 -49.85 -0.37 14.44
N ASP A 127 -50.21 -0.96 13.30
CA ASP A 127 -49.24 -1.35 12.26
C ASP A 127 -49.04 -0.24 11.22
N ASP A 128 -50.03 0.56 10.94
CA ASP A 128 -50.04 1.57 9.89
C ASP A 128 -49.49 2.94 10.34
N TRP A 129 -48.65 3.51 9.47
CA TRP A 129 -48.11 4.85 9.67
C TRP A 129 -48.95 5.91 8.98
N THR A 130 -49.23 7.01 9.68
CA THR A 130 -49.93 8.20 9.17
C THR A 130 -48.90 9.31 8.95
N VAL A 131 -49.05 10.07 7.85
CA VAL A 131 -48.20 11.21 7.51
C VAL A 131 -48.73 12.47 8.14
N ALA A 132 -47.84 13.27 8.71
CA ALA A 132 -48.15 14.64 9.16
C ALA A 132 -47.12 15.63 8.60
N THR A 133 -47.57 16.82 8.27
CA THR A 133 -46.70 17.94 7.94
C THR A 133 -46.09 18.49 9.23
N VAL A 134 -44.81 18.75 9.23
CA VAL A 134 -44.09 19.37 10.34
C VAL A 134 -44.20 20.89 10.21
N SER A 135 -44.64 21.57 11.27
CA SER A 135 -44.67 23.02 11.38
C SER A 135 -44.06 23.44 12.72
N GLU A 136 -43.19 24.44 12.71
CA GLU A 136 -42.49 24.93 13.91
C GLU A 136 -41.79 23.78 14.69
N ASN A 137 -41.19 22.85 13.98
CA ASN A 137 -40.56 21.63 14.52
C ASN A 137 -41.46 20.75 15.39
N ALA A 138 -42.76 20.73 15.07
CA ALA A 138 -43.78 19.92 15.74
C ALA A 138 -44.74 19.32 14.73
N ILE A 139 -45.37 18.21 15.09
CA ILE A 139 -46.53 17.64 14.40
C ILE A 139 -47.78 17.82 15.25
N THR A 140 -48.94 17.98 14.59
CA THR A 140 -50.24 18.02 15.24
C THR A 140 -51.05 16.79 14.83
N ILE A 141 -51.48 16.04 15.82
CA ILE A 141 -52.27 14.81 15.62
C ILE A 141 -53.73 15.12 15.98
N SER A 142 -54.59 15.08 14.96
CA SER A 142 -56.01 15.37 15.13
C SER A 142 -56.66 14.27 16.02
N GLY A 143 -57.39 14.70 17.07
CA GLY A 143 -58.08 13.78 17.97
C GLY A 143 -57.19 13.12 19.03
N ALA A 144 -55.89 13.44 19.09
CA ALA A 144 -55.05 12.99 20.17
C ALA A 144 -55.26 13.77 21.45
N ASN A 145 -55.22 13.11 22.60
CA ASN A 145 -55.33 13.73 23.92
C ASN A 145 -53.95 13.97 24.52
N THR A 146 -53.84 14.98 25.38
CA THR A 146 -52.64 15.19 26.15
C THR A 146 -52.30 13.97 26.99
N GLY A 147 -51.06 13.49 26.89
CA GLY A 147 -50.62 12.26 27.56
C GLY A 147 -50.71 11.00 26.72
N ASP A 148 -51.37 11.06 25.55
CA ASP A 148 -51.30 9.93 24.59
C ASP A 148 -49.87 9.74 24.10
N HIS A 149 -49.54 8.50 23.67
CA HIS A 149 -48.22 8.15 23.14
C HIS A 149 -48.31 7.76 21.67
N TYR A 150 -47.40 8.29 20.86
CA TYR A 150 -47.26 7.94 19.45
C TYR A 150 -45.78 7.70 19.08
N CYS A 151 -45.52 6.63 18.36
CA CYS A 151 -44.24 6.42 17.69
C CYS A 151 -44.13 7.43 16.54
N VAL A 152 -42.98 8.10 16.44
CA VAL A 152 -42.73 9.14 15.44
C VAL A 152 -41.42 8.81 14.69
N LYS A 153 -41.43 9.01 13.36
CA LYS A 153 -40.24 8.95 12.50
C LYS A 153 -40.18 10.20 11.63
N TYR A 154 -39.01 10.76 11.45
CA TYR A 154 -38.76 11.88 10.53
C TYR A 154 -37.28 11.95 10.16
N PHE A 155 -36.98 12.61 9.06
CA PHE A 155 -35.61 12.86 8.66
C PHE A 155 -35.08 14.17 9.24
N TYR A 156 -33.81 14.16 9.64
CA TYR A 156 -33.12 15.34 10.16
C TYR A 156 -31.66 15.36 9.66
N GLN A 157 -31.05 16.56 9.68
CA GLN A 157 -29.64 16.70 9.34
C GLN A 157 -28.79 16.36 10.57
N ASN A 158 -28.00 15.30 10.46
CA ASN A 158 -27.11 14.87 11.53
C ASN A 158 -25.66 15.25 11.21
N LEU A 159 -25.12 16.20 11.95
CA LEU A 159 -23.73 16.65 11.78
C LEU A 159 -22.70 15.63 12.27
N ASN A 160 -23.11 14.66 13.09
CA ASN A 160 -22.24 13.58 13.54
C ASN A 160 -22.20 12.38 12.56
N ALA A 161 -23.06 12.37 11.55
CA ALA A 161 -23.06 11.39 10.49
C ALA A 161 -21.93 11.66 9.49
N LYS A 162 -21.62 10.68 8.68
CA LYS A 162 -20.77 10.81 7.49
C LYS A 162 -21.56 10.35 6.28
N SER A 163 -21.44 11.07 5.20
CA SER A 163 -22.15 10.77 3.95
C SER A 163 -21.22 10.78 2.75
N ILE A 164 -21.66 10.15 1.69
CA ILE A 164 -21.07 10.24 0.36
C ILE A 164 -22.17 10.53 -0.65
N THR A 165 -21.87 11.33 -1.64
CA THR A 165 -22.81 11.60 -2.75
C THR A 165 -22.48 10.68 -3.91
N ILE A 166 -23.38 9.75 -4.26
CA ILE A 166 -23.23 8.86 -5.40
C ILE A 166 -23.64 9.61 -6.67
N LYS A 167 -22.67 9.93 -7.53
CA LYS A 167 -22.91 10.62 -8.79
C LYS A 167 -23.31 9.65 -9.88
N ALA A 168 -24.15 10.07 -10.81
CA ALA A 168 -24.53 9.25 -11.97
C ALA A 168 -23.36 8.98 -12.93
N GLN A 169 -22.38 9.90 -12.95
CA GLN A 169 -21.12 9.74 -13.67
C GLN A 169 -19.98 9.95 -12.67
N TYR A 170 -19.10 9.00 -12.56
CA TYR A 170 -17.96 9.05 -11.64
C TYR A 170 -16.72 8.42 -12.25
N VAL A 171 -15.58 8.83 -11.76
CA VAL A 171 -14.27 8.25 -12.08
C VAL A 171 -13.65 7.82 -10.76
N PRO A 172 -13.32 6.54 -10.60
CA PRO A 172 -12.68 6.03 -9.39
C PRO A 172 -11.35 6.73 -9.12
N LYS A 173 -10.96 6.82 -7.85
CA LYS A 173 -9.67 7.41 -7.48
C LYS A 173 -8.53 6.48 -7.85
N THR A 174 -7.43 7.07 -8.33
CA THR A 174 -6.14 6.40 -8.41
C THR A 174 -5.46 6.55 -7.04
N LEU A 175 -5.05 5.44 -6.46
CA LEU A 175 -4.45 5.37 -5.13
C LEU A 175 -3.00 4.88 -5.25
N HIS A 176 -2.20 5.17 -4.25
CA HIS A 176 -0.95 4.46 -4.01
C HIS A 176 -1.26 3.31 -3.05
N LEU A 177 -1.01 2.08 -3.47
CA LEU A 177 -1.30 0.86 -2.73
C LEU A 177 -0.01 0.19 -2.26
N VAL A 178 0.07 -0.06 -0.95
CA VAL A 178 1.15 -0.87 -0.37
C VAL A 178 0.56 -2.10 0.29
N LEU A 179 0.94 -3.29 -0.20
CA LEU A 179 0.57 -4.57 0.39
C LEU A 179 1.73 -5.11 1.23
N ILE A 180 1.41 -5.61 2.41
CA ILE A 180 2.40 -6.17 3.34
C ILE A 180 1.96 -7.57 3.73
N ASN A 181 2.69 -8.59 3.27
CA ASN A 181 2.52 -9.98 3.63
C ASN A 181 3.62 -10.40 4.62
N ASP A 182 3.24 -11.07 5.69
CA ASP A 182 4.21 -11.63 6.62
C ASP A 182 4.84 -12.91 6.04
N LEU A 183 6.16 -13.05 6.21
CA LEU A 183 6.94 -14.22 5.84
C LEU A 183 7.25 -15.06 7.06
N TYR A 184 7.15 -16.36 6.90
CA TYR A 184 7.43 -17.35 7.93
C TYR A 184 8.53 -18.31 7.47
N SER A 185 9.30 -18.86 8.40
CA SER A 185 10.32 -19.86 8.10
C SER A 185 10.14 -21.08 8.99
N GLY A 186 10.52 -22.27 8.45
CA GLY A 186 10.42 -23.54 9.16
C GLY A 186 9.27 -24.41 8.67
N ASP A 187 9.06 -25.55 9.33
CA ASP A 187 8.07 -26.54 8.92
C ASP A 187 6.67 -26.24 9.50
N VAL A 188 6.61 -25.48 10.58
CA VAL A 188 5.36 -25.10 11.27
C VAL A 188 5.44 -23.64 11.71
N ALA A 189 4.45 -22.85 11.32
CA ALA A 189 4.34 -21.47 11.75
C ALA A 189 2.96 -21.19 12.37
N ASN A 190 2.96 -20.44 13.47
CA ASN A 190 1.73 -19.89 14.03
C ASN A 190 1.55 -18.46 13.49
N VAL A 191 0.61 -18.29 12.56
CA VAL A 191 0.32 -17.01 11.90
C VAL A 191 -0.11 -15.93 12.89
N ALA A 192 -0.69 -16.31 14.02
CA ALA A 192 -1.09 -15.37 15.08
C ALA A 192 0.08 -14.92 15.98
N ALA A 193 1.20 -15.66 15.99
CA ALA A 193 2.34 -15.35 16.84
C ALA A 193 3.38 -14.51 16.11
N SER A 194 3.65 -13.30 16.61
CA SER A 194 4.68 -12.41 16.05
C SER A 194 6.09 -13.01 16.10
N SER A 195 6.37 -13.90 17.06
CA SER A 195 7.66 -14.57 17.25
C SER A 195 8.01 -15.57 16.14
N SER A 196 7.02 -16.03 15.35
CA SER A 196 7.26 -16.94 14.22
C SER A 196 7.51 -16.22 12.89
N LYS A 197 7.43 -14.89 12.87
CA LYS A 197 7.66 -14.10 11.66
C LYS A 197 9.14 -14.03 11.34
N TYR A 198 9.49 -14.44 10.13
CA TYR A 198 10.84 -14.40 9.59
C TYR A 198 11.14 -13.04 8.92
N GLY A 199 10.13 -12.45 8.31
CA GLY A 199 10.26 -11.21 7.56
C GLY A 199 8.93 -10.73 7.03
N ARG A 200 8.97 -9.92 5.99
CA ARG A 200 7.79 -9.48 5.25
C ARG A 200 8.09 -9.25 3.78
N LEU A 201 7.07 -9.43 2.97
CA LEU A 201 7.03 -9.07 1.57
C LEU A 201 6.21 -7.79 1.45
N ILE A 202 6.82 -6.74 0.92
CA ILE A 202 6.19 -5.44 0.69
C ILE A 202 6.03 -5.27 -0.81
N THR A 203 4.79 -5.14 -1.27
CA THR A 203 4.47 -4.81 -2.67
C THR A 203 3.98 -3.38 -2.72
N ASP A 204 4.72 -2.53 -3.40
CA ASP A 204 4.47 -1.10 -3.56
C ASP A 204 3.99 -0.82 -4.98
N ILE A 205 2.76 -0.30 -5.12
CA ILE A 205 2.12 0.04 -6.40
C ILE A 205 1.78 1.54 -6.37
N PRO A 206 2.63 2.38 -6.98
CA PRO A 206 2.49 3.85 -6.89
C PRO A 206 1.20 4.39 -7.48
N GLN A 207 0.68 3.76 -8.53
CA GLN A 207 -0.57 4.14 -9.18
C GLN A 207 -1.48 2.92 -9.34
N PHE A 208 -2.43 2.79 -8.43
CA PHE A 208 -3.45 1.75 -8.42
C PHE A 208 -4.80 2.37 -8.74
N GLN A 209 -5.31 2.11 -9.95
CA GLN A 209 -6.60 2.58 -10.42
C GLN A 209 -7.68 1.61 -9.97
N LEU A 210 -8.60 2.08 -9.13
CA LEU A 210 -9.76 1.27 -8.74
C LEU A 210 -10.68 1.00 -9.94
N SER A 211 -11.31 -0.16 -9.98
CA SER A 211 -12.21 -0.58 -11.08
C SER A 211 -13.52 0.21 -11.13
N GLY A 212 -13.91 0.83 -10.02
CA GLY A 212 -15.19 1.54 -9.87
C GLY A 212 -16.37 0.61 -9.59
N GLU A 213 -16.16 -0.69 -9.60
CA GLU A 213 -17.17 -1.63 -9.13
C GLU A 213 -17.20 -1.65 -7.61
N GLN A 214 -18.40 -1.51 -7.07
CA GLN A 214 -18.64 -1.65 -5.64
C GLN A 214 -19.88 -2.50 -5.41
N ASP A 215 -19.68 -3.72 -4.99
CA ASP A 215 -20.76 -4.62 -4.60
C ASP A 215 -20.89 -4.66 -3.08
N LEU A 216 -22.04 -4.22 -2.58
CA LEU A 216 -22.40 -4.25 -1.18
C LEU A 216 -23.66 -5.11 -1.05
N SER A 217 -23.51 -6.32 -0.57
CA SER A 217 -24.65 -7.21 -0.32
C SER A 217 -24.92 -7.33 1.18
N TRP A 218 -26.20 -7.21 1.56
CA TRP A 218 -26.65 -7.40 2.93
C TRP A 218 -27.45 -8.69 3.01
N SER A 219 -27.02 -9.60 3.87
CA SER A 219 -27.66 -10.90 4.08
C SER A 219 -27.92 -11.10 5.57
N ALA A 220 -28.99 -11.83 5.88
CA ALA A 220 -29.32 -12.19 7.26
C ALA A 220 -28.29 -13.12 7.91
N THR A 221 -27.49 -13.82 7.11
CA THR A 221 -26.60 -14.90 7.56
C THR A 221 -25.12 -14.61 7.37
N SER A 222 -24.74 -13.53 6.66
CA SER A 222 -23.34 -13.15 6.44
C SER A 222 -23.14 -11.66 6.63
N ALA A 223 -21.98 -11.29 7.17
CA ALA A 223 -21.55 -9.89 7.24
C ALA A 223 -21.28 -9.37 5.82
N ALA A 224 -21.60 -8.10 5.59
CA ALA A 224 -21.23 -7.43 4.36
C ALA A 224 -19.70 -7.25 4.30
N THR A 225 -19.11 -7.58 3.15
CA THR A 225 -17.71 -7.33 2.86
C THR A 225 -17.57 -6.18 1.87
N VAL A 226 -16.42 -5.52 1.85
CA VAL A 226 -16.10 -4.47 0.90
C VAL A 226 -14.95 -4.94 0.01
N SER A 227 -15.16 -4.90 -1.30
CA SER A 227 -14.14 -5.25 -2.28
C SER A 227 -13.49 -3.99 -2.86
N LEU A 228 -12.17 -4.01 -3.00
CA LEU A 228 -11.36 -3.00 -3.63
C LEU A 228 -10.55 -3.68 -4.75
N ASN A 229 -11.12 -3.68 -5.94
CA ASN A 229 -10.50 -4.28 -7.10
C ASN A 229 -9.95 -3.18 -8.00
N GLY A 230 -8.84 -3.44 -8.66
CA GLY A 230 -8.26 -2.47 -9.57
C GLY A 230 -7.04 -2.99 -10.29
N SER A 231 -6.47 -2.11 -11.11
CA SER A 231 -5.29 -2.39 -11.93
C SER A 231 -4.19 -1.37 -11.63
N ALA A 232 -2.96 -1.83 -11.61
CA ALA A 232 -1.81 -0.94 -11.57
C ALA A 232 -1.68 -0.21 -12.92
N LEU A 233 -1.40 1.07 -12.87
CA LEU A 233 -1.02 1.85 -14.04
C LEU A 233 0.50 1.89 -14.14
N ALA A 234 1.01 1.84 -15.36
CA ALA A 234 2.44 1.97 -15.62
C ALA A 234 2.92 3.38 -15.25
N VAL A 235 4.00 3.45 -14.52
CA VAL A 235 4.64 4.71 -14.09
C VAL A 235 6.03 4.76 -14.66
N ASP A 236 6.36 5.88 -15.31
CA ASP A 236 7.72 6.24 -15.66
C ASP A 236 8.31 6.96 -14.43
N ASP A 237 9.37 6.42 -13.85
CA ASP A 237 10.01 7.01 -12.68
C ASP A 237 10.93 8.19 -13.04
N GLY A 238 11.14 8.42 -14.33
CA GLY A 238 11.94 9.54 -14.84
C GLY A 238 13.43 9.47 -14.46
N ALA A 239 13.89 8.35 -13.95
CA ALA A 239 15.27 8.18 -13.51
C ALA A 239 16.25 8.09 -14.71
N SER A 240 15.79 7.57 -15.84
CA SER A 240 16.57 7.43 -17.08
C SER A 240 15.66 7.57 -18.31
N CYS A 241 16.21 8.06 -19.42
CA CYS A 241 15.49 8.10 -20.70
C CYS A 241 15.26 6.72 -21.32
N ASP A 242 15.93 5.69 -20.81
CA ASP A 242 15.94 4.33 -21.34
C ASP A 242 15.32 3.29 -20.38
N GLU A 243 14.69 3.73 -19.29
CA GLU A 243 14.04 2.82 -18.35
C GLU A 243 12.59 2.53 -18.75
N ASP A 244 12.24 1.25 -18.73
CA ASP A 244 10.87 0.81 -19.03
C ASP A 244 9.92 1.21 -17.89
N PRO A 245 8.68 1.63 -18.20
CA PRO A 245 7.68 1.93 -17.19
C PRO A 245 7.40 0.72 -16.28
N ILE A 246 7.21 0.98 -14.99
CA ILE A 246 6.96 -0.03 -13.97
C ILE A 246 5.54 0.04 -13.44
N TYR A 247 4.96 -1.09 -13.05
CA TYR A 247 3.70 -1.15 -12.29
C TYR A 247 3.91 -1.00 -10.78
N GLY A 248 5.08 -1.36 -10.28
CA GLY A 248 5.42 -1.32 -8.87
C GLY A 248 6.66 -2.12 -8.54
N THR A 249 6.99 -2.18 -7.26
CA THR A 249 8.14 -2.91 -6.74
C THR A 249 7.73 -3.92 -5.69
N MET A 250 8.46 -5.04 -5.61
CA MET A 250 8.27 -6.05 -4.59
C MET A 250 9.57 -6.24 -3.81
N THR A 251 9.51 -5.96 -2.51
CA THR A 251 10.67 -6.00 -1.61
C THR A 251 10.49 -7.07 -0.55
N GLN A 252 11.45 -7.99 -0.47
CA GLN A 252 11.53 -8.95 0.62
C GLN A 252 12.42 -8.39 1.73
N GLU A 253 11.87 -8.18 2.90
CA GLU A 253 12.59 -7.82 4.10
C GLU A 253 12.68 -9.02 5.04
N VAL A 254 13.89 -9.32 5.51
CA VAL A 254 14.16 -10.37 6.51
C VAL A 254 14.52 -9.71 7.83
N PHE A 255 13.82 -10.04 8.90
CA PHE A 255 14.06 -9.42 10.20
C PHE A 255 15.40 -9.83 10.78
N GLY A 256 16.18 -8.82 11.21
CA GLY A 256 17.50 -9.02 11.77
C GLY A 256 18.60 -9.37 10.76
N ALA A 257 18.28 -9.53 9.47
CA ALA A 257 19.27 -9.74 8.44
C ALA A 257 20.15 -8.49 8.26
N LYS A 258 21.41 -8.73 7.98
CA LYS A 258 22.39 -7.70 7.70
C LYS A 258 22.95 -7.99 6.31
N TRP A 259 22.86 -7.03 5.41
CA TRP A 259 23.28 -7.21 4.02
C TRP A 259 24.73 -7.67 3.89
N GLN A 260 25.59 -7.32 4.86
CA GLN A 260 26.99 -7.72 4.91
C GLN A 260 27.16 -9.25 4.97
N ASP A 261 26.22 -9.95 5.60
CA ASP A 261 26.25 -11.40 5.74
C ASP A 261 25.97 -12.12 4.40
N ASP A 262 25.24 -11.45 3.51
CA ASP A 262 24.88 -11.97 2.19
C ASP A 262 25.98 -11.74 1.14
N VAL A 263 26.97 -10.89 1.43
CA VAL A 263 28.11 -10.63 0.52
C VAL A 263 28.97 -11.88 0.36
N LYS A 264 29.21 -12.29 -0.87
CA LYS A 264 30.09 -13.42 -1.23
C LYS A 264 31.50 -12.98 -1.58
N ALA A 265 31.61 -11.83 -2.24
CA ALA A 265 32.90 -11.27 -2.64
C ALA A 265 32.85 -9.73 -2.71
N ILE A 266 34.00 -9.12 -2.73
CA ILE A 266 34.18 -7.70 -3.01
C ILE A 266 34.83 -7.56 -4.38
N ALA A 267 34.27 -6.75 -5.24
CA ALA A 267 34.85 -6.37 -6.53
C ALA A 267 35.17 -4.86 -6.54
N VAL A 268 36.36 -4.54 -6.98
CA VAL A 268 36.76 -3.14 -7.21
C VAL A 268 36.68 -2.87 -8.71
N ALA A 269 35.82 -1.95 -9.16
CA ALA A 269 35.57 -1.73 -10.59
C ALA A 269 36.83 -1.23 -11.31
N ASN A 270 37.56 -0.34 -10.67
CA ASN A 270 38.85 0.16 -11.15
C ASN A 270 40.00 -0.58 -10.45
N SER A 271 40.02 -1.90 -10.60
CA SER A 271 40.97 -2.78 -9.89
C SER A 271 42.40 -2.76 -10.45
N ASP A 272 42.63 -2.18 -11.63
CA ASP A 272 43.96 -1.97 -12.22
C ASP A 272 43.97 -0.60 -12.94
N PHE A 273 44.69 0.36 -12.41
CA PHE A 273 44.72 1.70 -12.97
C PHE A 273 46.04 2.39 -12.74
N THR A 274 46.28 3.41 -13.56
CA THR A 274 47.45 4.27 -13.44
C THR A 274 47.10 5.55 -12.71
N ILE A 275 47.94 5.93 -11.71
CA ILE A 275 47.77 7.15 -10.96
C ILE A 275 48.88 8.17 -11.26
N GLY A 276 48.44 9.40 -11.55
CA GLY A 276 49.30 10.59 -11.64
C GLY A 276 49.12 11.46 -10.41
N THR A 277 49.11 12.77 -10.59
CA THR A 277 48.97 13.75 -9.49
C THR A 277 47.54 13.88 -8.97
N THR A 278 46.53 13.44 -9.75
CA THR A 278 45.13 13.54 -9.38
C THR A 278 44.73 12.34 -8.50
N PRO A 279 44.12 12.53 -7.35
CA PRO A 279 43.60 11.45 -6.52
C PRO A 279 42.45 10.70 -7.22
N VAL A 280 42.38 9.38 -7.02
CA VAL A 280 41.37 8.52 -7.64
C VAL A 280 40.57 7.79 -6.56
N PRO A 281 39.24 8.00 -6.46
CA PRO A 281 38.41 7.23 -5.56
C PRO A 281 38.21 5.81 -6.10
N LEU A 282 38.29 4.81 -5.22
CA LEU A 282 37.95 3.42 -5.53
C LEU A 282 36.43 3.26 -5.59
N GLN A 283 35.96 2.53 -6.60
CA GLN A 283 34.56 2.14 -6.75
C GLN A 283 34.42 0.68 -6.33
N VAL A 284 33.77 0.45 -5.19
CA VAL A 284 33.69 -0.86 -4.55
C VAL A 284 32.29 -1.43 -4.68
N TYR A 285 32.20 -2.63 -5.26
CA TYR A 285 30.96 -3.37 -5.40
C TYR A 285 30.89 -4.52 -4.41
N ALA A 286 29.78 -4.65 -3.73
CA ALA A 286 29.42 -5.88 -3.03
C ALA A 286 28.79 -6.86 -4.02
N VAL A 287 29.36 -8.06 -4.08
CA VAL A 287 28.85 -9.18 -4.91
C VAL A 287 28.05 -10.10 -4.01
N PHE A 288 26.77 -10.24 -4.30
CA PHE A 288 25.84 -11.07 -3.54
C PHE A 288 25.71 -12.48 -4.16
N GLY A 289 25.16 -13.42 -3.40
CA GLY A 289 24.82 -14.76 -3.88
C GLY A 289 23.36 -14.85 -4.37
N GLY A 290 23.01 -16.01 -4.92
CA GLY A 290 21.61 -16.34 -5.21
C GLY A 290 20.96 -15.56 -6.35
N GLY A 291 21.76 -15.00 -7.28
CA GLY A 291 21.22 -14.22 -8.41
C GLY A 291 20.96 -12.75 -8.11
N VAL A 292 21.30 -12.29 -6.91
CA VAL A 292 21.20 -10.88 -6.57
C VAL A 292 22.29 -10.09 -7.29
N ALA A 293 21.93 -9.00 -7.94
CA ALA A 293 22.85 -8.15 -8.68
C ALA A 293 23.91 -7.51 -7.77
N SER A 294 25.15 -7.38 -8.29
CA SER A 294 26.20 -6.65 -7.59
C SER A 294 25.83 -5.18 -7.48
N ARG A 295 26.16 -4.58 -6.35
CA ARG A 295 25.80 -3.17 -6.07
C ARG A 295 27.03 -2.35 -5.70
N LEU A 296 27.14 -1.14 -6.27
CA LEU A 296 28.09 -0.14 -5.83
C LEU A 296 27.72 0.31 -4.40
N MET A 297 28.68 0.24 -3.51
CA MET A 297 28.49 0.53 -2.08
C MET A 297 29.24 1.79 -1.69
N ASP A 298 28.74 2.45 -0.65
CA ASP A 298 29.47 3.55 -0.03
C ASP A 298 30.77 3.06 0.62
N ASN A 299 31.86 3.77 0.37
CA ASN A 299 33.19 3.42 0.83
C ASN A 299 33.32 3.39 2.38
N SER A 300 32.40 4.02 3.12
CA SER A 300 32.35 3.94 4.59
C SER A 300 32.13 2.51 5.12
N ASN A 301 31.59 1.62 4.27
CA ASN A 301 31.36 0.20 4.57
C ASN A 301 32.65 -0.65 4.48
N PHE A 302 33.78 -0.07 4.11
CA PHE A 302 35.04 -0.80 3.88
C PHE A 302 36.18 -0.23 4.69
N ASN A 303 37.16 -1.09 4.94
CA ASN A 303 38.51 -0.70 5.38
C ASN A 303 39.44 -0.77 4.18
N PHE A 304 40.26 0.23 4.02
CA PHE A 304 41.27 0.34 2.99
C PHE A 304 42.65 0.30 3.59
N ALA A 305 43.55 -0.48 3.02
CA ALA A 305 44.94 -0.54 3.48
C ALA A 305 45.87 -0.81 2.29
N VAL A 306 47.11 -0.30 2.41
CA VAL A 306 48.17 -0.65 1.48
C VAL A 306 48.71 -2.03 1.86
N GLU A 307 48.53 -3.01 1.01
CA GLU A 307 48.97 -4.40 1.19
C GLU A 307 50.46 -4.57 0.81
N SER A 308 50.84 -3.94 -0.30
CA SER A 308 52.21 -3.95 -0.77
C SER A 308 52.54 -2.74 -1.65
N GLY A 309 53.81 -2.35 -1.72
CA GLY A 309 54.26 -1.20 -2.50
C GLY A 309 54.28 0.08 -1.65
N THR A 310 54.96 1.14 -2.16
CA THR A 310 55.16 2.41 -1.45
C THR A 310 54.88 3.64 -2.30
N THR A 311 54.44 3.44 -3.54
CA THR A 311 54.28 4.53 -4.52
C THR A 311 52.90 5.18 -4.53
N ALA A 312 51.93 4.59 -3.84
CA ALA A 312 50.63 5.16 -3.62
C ALA A 312 50.17 4.94 -2.16
N ASP A 313 49.21 5.70 -1.73
CA ASP A 313 48.55 5.61 -0.43
C ASP A 313 47.03 5.61 -0.64
N VAL A 314 46.28 5.18 0.36
CA VAL A 314 44.82 5.20 0.36
C VAL A 314 44.32 5.75 1.71
N ASP A 315 43.35 6.63 1.65
CA ASP A 315 42.72 7.15 2.87
C ASP A 315 41.53 6.27 3.31
N ASN A 316 40.93 6.59 4.43
CA ASN A 316 39.81 5.87 5.02
C ASN A 316 38.49 6.03 4.22
N LYS A 317 38.48 6.89 3.19
CA LYS A 317 37.36 7.07 2.24
C LYS A 317 37.60 6.33 0.94
N GLY A 318 38.70 5.58 0.82
CA GLY A 318 39.05 4.86 -0.38
C GLY A 318 39.60 5.74 -1.50
N VAL A 319 40.08 6.93 -1.18
CA VAL A 319 40.73 7.82 -2.17
C VAL A 319 42.21 7.49 -2.24
N VAL A 320 42.67 7.09 -3.41
CA VAL A 320 44.05 6.74 -3.68
C VAL A 320 44.82 7.99 -4.11
N THR A 321 45.99 8.21 -3.50
CA THR A 321 46.89 9.31 -3.82
C THR A 321 48.28 8.79 -4.15
N LYS A 322 48.93 9.39 -5.15
CA LYS A 322 50.31 9.06 -5.50
C LYS A 322 51.27 9.58 -4.41
N LYS A 323 52.24 8.77 -4.02
CA LYS A 323 53.44 9.15 -3.28
C LYS A 323 54.62 9.41 -4.25
N THR A 324 55.77 9.58 -3.72
CA THR A 324 57.02 9.79 -4.49
C THR A 324 57.44 8.49 -5.18
N GLY A 325 57.92 8.61 -6.42
CA GLY A 325 58.44 7.49 -7.21
C GLY A 325 57.44 6.88 -8.16
N THR A 326 57.91 5.88 -8.90
CA THR A 326 57.12 5.09 -9.86
C THR A 326 57.15 3.63 -9.46
N GLY A 327 56.07 2.92 -9.71
CA GLY A 327 55.96 1.49 -9.38
C GLY A 327 54.54 1.06 -9.06
N LYS A 328 54.41 -0.17 -8.61
CA LYS A 328 53.11 -0.79 -8.28
C LYS A 328 52.87 -0.75 -6.79
N THR A 329 51.61 -0.46 -6.42
CA THR A 329 51.09 -0.58 -5.05
C THR A 329 49.79 -1.39 -5.11
N VAL A 330 49.63 -2.34 -4.20
CA VAL A 330 48.40 -3.11 -4.05
C VAL A 330 47.67 -2.59 -2.83
N ILE A 331 46.39 -2.28 -3.02
CA ILE A 331 45.49 -1.82 -1.98
C ILE A 331 44.48 -2.94 -1.70
N SER A 332 44.34 -3.33 -0.46
CA SER A 332 43.28 -4.23 0.01
C SER A 332 42.06 -3.44 0.46
N VAL A 333 40.88 -3.96 0.09
CA VAL A 333 39.56 -3.41 0.41
C VAL A 333 38.79 -4.47 1.17
N THR A 334 38.60 -4.29 2.46
CA THR A 334 37.97 -5.27 3.34
C THR A 334 36.59 -4.80 3.79
N LEU A 335 35.56 -5.64 3.60
CA LEU A 335 34.21 -5.35 4.06
C LEU A 335 34.17 -5.27 5.59
N LYS A 336 33.49 -4.26 6.14
CA LYS A 336 33.13 -4.19 7.55
C LYS A 336 31.84 -4.97 7.80
N ASN A 337 31.76 -5.66 8.92
CA ASN A 337 30.48 -6.20 9.41
C ASN A 337 29.60 -5.03 9.95
N ALA A 338 28.39 -5.35 10.37
CA ALA A 338 27.46 -4.33 10.90
C ALA A 338 27.94 -3.71 12.23
N SER A 339 28.92 -4.29 12.91
CA SER A 339 29.57 -3.72 14.11
C SER A 339 30.81 -2.87 13.77
N GLY A 340 31.14 -2.73 12.48
CA GLY A 340 32.30 -1.97 12.01
C GLY A 340 33.63 -2.74 11.99
N GLU A 341 33.64 -4.03 12.32
CA GLU A 341 34.83 -4.88 12.33
C GLU A 341 35.12 -5.44 10.93
N ALA A 342 36.39 -5.68 10.62
CA ALA A 342 36.79 -6.27 9.36
C ALA A 342 36.31 -7.72 9.23
N THR A 343 35.75 -8.05 8.07
CA THR A 343 35.36 -9.43 7.72
C THR A 343 36.50 -10.14 6.95
N ASN A 344 36.26 -11.38 6.56
CA ASN A 344 37.14 -12.11 5.65
C ASN A 344 36.87 -11.86 4.15
N LYS A 345 36.01 -10.88 3.81
CA LYS A 345 35.69 -10.51 2.42
C LYS A 345 36.62 -9.39 1.99
N ILE A 346 37.53 -9.72 1.08
CA ILE A 346 38.60 -8.81 0.65
C ILE A 346 38.59 -8.71 -0.88
N GLY A 347 38.66 -7.50 -1.39
CA GLY A 347 38.95 -7.16 -2.78
C GLY A 347 40.31 -6.46 -2.89
N TYR A 348 40.85 -6.37 -4.10
CA TYR A 348 42.15 -5.73 -4.32
C TYR A 348 42.10 -4.75 -5.48
N ALA A 349 42.89 -3.70 -5.37
CA ALA A 349 43.19 -2.77 -6.45
C ALA A 349 44.71 -2.68 -6.68
N ASN A 350 45.12 -2.81 -7.93
CA ASN A 350 46.50 -2.62 -8.36
C ASN A 350 46.68 -1.22 -8.89
N VAL A 351 47.55 -0.47 -8.29
CA VAL A 351 47.78 0.94 -8.64
C VAL A 351 49.20 1.10 -9.21
N ASN A 352 49.27 1.59 -10.43
CA ASN A 352 50.54 1.87 -11.12
C ASN A 352 50.82 3.37 -11.04
N ALA A 353 51.79 3.78 -10.24
CA ALA A 353 52.24 5.16 -10.21
C ALA A 353 53.24 5.45 -11.35
N THR A 354 52.90 6.43 -12.18
CA THR A 354 53.77 6.89 -13.27
C THR A 354 54.50 8.17 -12.94
N ALA A 355 55.50 8.52 -13.72
CA ALA A 355 56.34 9.71 -13.50
C ALA A 355 55.55 11.00 -13.33
#